data_843c3f30212e8cecaf0c325654e8f1fa
#
_entry.id   843c3f30212e8cecaf0c325654e8f1fa
#
_cell.length_a   1.000
_cell.length_b   1.000
_cell.length_c   1.000
_cell.angle_alpha   90.00
_cell.angle_beta   90.00
_cell.angle_gamma   90.00
#
_symmetry.space_group_name_H-M   'P 1'
#
loop_
_entity.id
_entity.type
_entity.pdbx_description
1 polymer ?
#
loop_
_entity_poly.entity_id
_entity_poly.type
_entity_poly.pdbx_seq_one_letter_code
_entity_poly.pdbx_strand_id
1 'polypeptide(L)'
;MIGEAAPKFTLKNTSKEDVSLSDYNGKTVILAFYPGAFTGVCDDEMCKFQDNFSRLSEANTEVIGISVDSPWANAEFAAKYNLEFELLSDIDREVVKAYDAKFVGLGGIDGYISANRVVIIIDKEGIVRHRWVAENPGVEPDYEDIIKIADSVK
;
A
#
# COMPACT_ATOMS: atom_id res chain seq x y z
N MET A 1 -1.55 12.73 -11.63
CA MET A 1 -0.76 12.10 -10.55
C MET A 1 0.60 11.62 -11.01
N ILE A 2 0.69 10.88 -12.08
CA ILE A 2 2.00 10.46 -12.62
C ILE A 2 2.80 11.69 -13.05
N GLY A 3 4.07 11.77 -12.61
CA GLY A 3 4.94 12.92 -12.86
C GLY A 3 4.82 14.03 -11.82
N GLU A 4 3.91 13.90 -10.87
CA GLU A 4 3.71 14.87 -9.80
C GLU A 4 4.27 14.35 -8.48
N ALA A 5 4.54 15.26 -7.55
CA ALA A 5 4.93 14.88 -6.20
C ALA A 5 3.81 14.06 -5.54
N ALA A 6 4.17 12.96 -4.91
CA ALA A 6 3.20 12.14 -4.19
C ALA A 6 2.62 12.91 -3.00
N PRO A 7 1.30 12.84 -2.77
CA PRO A 7 0.69 13.47 -1.60
C PRO A 7 1.36 13.03 -0.30
N LYS A 8 1.67 13.99 0.56
CA LYS A 8 2.31 13.73 1.86
C LYS A 8 1.32 13.07 2.81
N PHE A 9 1.83 12.19 3.66
CA PHE A 9 1.01 11.60 4.72
C PHE A 9 1.86 11.27 5.94
N THR A 10 1.18 11.15 7.08
CA THR A 10 1.71 10.58 8.31
C THR A 10 0.61 9.71 8.90
N LEU A 11 0.87 8.40 9.03
CA LEU A 11 -0.10 7.43 9.52
C LEU A 11 0.53 6.55 10.60
N LYS A 12 -0.31 5.93 11.42
CA LYS A 12 0.14 4.98 12.44
C LYS A 12 0.42 3.61 11.85
N ASN A 13 1.53 3.00 12.26
CA ASN A 13 1.84 1.62 11.91
C ASN A 13 1.25 0.64 12.95
N THR A 14 1.60 -0.64 12.84
CA THR A 14 1.09 -1.68 13.74
C THR A 14 1.56 -1.52 15.19
N SER A 15 2.63 -0.77 15.43
CA SER A 15 3.12 -0.42 16.78
C SER A 15 2.59 0.92 17.26
N LYS A 16 1.67 1.54 16.53
CA LYS A 16 1.08 2.86 16.82
C LYS A 16 2.10 3.99 16.80
N GLU A 17 3.16 3.83 16.02
CA GLU A 17 4.16 4.85 15.77
C GLU A 17 3.82 5.62 14.50
N ASP A 18 4.20 6.88 14.42
CA ASP A 18 4.00 7.70 13.23
C ASP A 18 5.00 7.31 12.14
N VAL A 19 4.47 7.06 10.94
CA VAL A 19 5.27 6.79 9.74
C VAL A 19 4.84 7.79 8.67
N SER A 20 5.81 8.53 8.14
CA SER A 20 5.59 9.54 7.11
C SER A 20 6.22 9.10 5.80
N LEU A 21 5.62 9.51 4.67
CA LEU A 21 6.21 9.23 3.37
C LEU A 21 7.63 9.80 3.27
N SER A 22 7.88 10.96 3.88
CA SER A 22 9.21 11.59 3.90
C SER A 22 10.30 10.76 4.58
N ASP A 23 9.92 9.79 5.42
CA ASP A 23 10.89 8.87 6.05
C ASP A 23 11.59 7.98 5.02
N TYR A 24 11.03 7.89 3.83
CA TYR A 24 11.52 7.04 2.74
C TYR A 24 12.20 7.82 1.61
N ASN A 25 12.52 9.08 1.83
CA ASN A 25 13.27 9.88 0.86
C ASN A 25 14.59 9.17 0.51
N GLY A 26 14.91 9.12 -0.77
CA GLY A 26 16.08 8.41 -1.26
C GLY A 26 15.85 6.93 -1.58
N LYS A 27 14.63 6.44 -1.36
CA LYS A 27 14.24 5.06 -1.67
C LYS A 27 13.07 5.06 -2.66
N THR A 28 12.99 4.01 -3.47
CA THR A 28 11.78 3.74 -4.27
C THR A 28 10.73 3.14 -3.35
N VAL A 29 9.50 3.61 -3.43
CA VAL A 29 8.40 3.16 -2.57
C VAL A 29 7.28 2.57 -3.42
N ILE A 30 6.82 1.40 -3.03
CA ILE A 30 5.60 0.79 -3.56
C ILE A 30 4.52 0.97 -2.50
N LEU A 31 3.54 1.84 -2.76
CA LEU A 31 2.36 1.97 -1.91
C LEU A 31 1.32 0.97 -2.39
N ALA A 32 0.95 0.03 -1.54
CA ALA A 32 -0.08 -0.96 -1.82
C ALA A 32 -1.31 -0.67 -0.96
N PHE A 33 -2.27 0.05 -1.53
CA PHE A 33 -3.58 0.23 -0.90
C PHE A 33 -4.35 -1.07 -1.00
N TYR A 34 -4.97 -1.51 0.08
CA TYR A 34 -5.78 -2.72 0.10
C TYR A 34 -7.08 -2.50 0.87
N PRO A 35 -8.17 -3.20 0.48
CA PRO A 35 -9.50 -2.94 1.06
C PRO A 35 -9.60 -3.26 2.54
N GLY A 36 -8.90 -4.28 3.00
CA GLY A 36 -8.95 -4.67 4.41
C GLY A 36 -8.21 -5.96 4.69
N ALA A 37 -7.67 -6.07 5.91
CA ALA A 37 -7.05 -7.29 6.42
C ALA A 37 -8.08 -8.43 6.44
N PHE A 38 -7.62 -9.64 6.19
CA PHE A 38 -8.45 -10.87 6.25
C PHE A 38 -9.61 -10.93 5.24
N THR A 39 -9.46 -10.26 4.09
CA THR A 39 -10.47 -10.26 3.03
C THR A 39 -10.11 -11.14 1.84
N GLY A 40 -9.28 -12.17 2.03
CA GLY A 40 -8.94 -13.15 1.00
C GLY A 40 -7.93 -12.65 0.00
N VAL A 41 -8.35 -11.92 -1.03
CA VAL A 41 -7.44 -11.39 -2.08
C VAL A 41 -6.38 -10.46 -1.50
N CYS A 42 -6.71 -9.69 -0.45
CA CYS A 42 -5.73 -8.86 0.24
C CYS A 42 -4.64 -9.69 0.91
N ASP A 43 -5.01 -10.84 1.47
CA ASP A 43 -4.06 -11.76 2.09
C ASP A 43 -3.06 -12.24 1.04
N ASP A 44 -3.54 -12.62 -0.16
CA ASP A 44 -2.70 -13.06 -1.27
C ASP A 44 -1.76 -11.95 -1.74
N GLU A 45 -2.26 -10.74 -1.91
CA GLU A 45 -1.47 -9.60 -2.35
C GLU A 45 -0.32 -9.30 -1.38
N MET A 46 -0.62 -9.23 -0.09
CA MET A 46 0.40 -8.92 0.92
C MET A 46 1.43 -10.05 1.01
N CYS A 47 1.02 -11.31 0.89
CA CYS A 47 1.93 -12.44 0.86
C CYS A 47 2.85 -12.42 -0.37
N LYS A 48 2.34 -12.01 -1.54
CA LYS A 48 3.17 -11.88 -2.76
C LYS A 48 4.24 -10.81 -2.59
N PHE A 49 3.91 -9.67 -2.00
CA PHE A 49 4.91 -8.66 -1.68
C PHE A 49 5.92 -9.16 -0.66
N GLN A 50 5.48 -9.91 0.35
CA GLN A 50 6.38 -10.50 1.34
C GLN A 50 7.33 -11.52 0.71
N ASP A 51 6.85 -12.34 -0.23
CA ASP A 51 7.68 -13.32 -0.95
C ASP A 51 8.84 -12.64 -1.70
N ASN A 52 8.67 -11.38 -2.10
CA ASN A 52 9.68 -10.59 -2.81
C ASN A 52 10.40 -9.59 -1.91
N PHE A 53 10.17 -9.64 -0.60
CA PHE A 53 10.66 -8.62 0.34
C PHE A 53 12.18 -8.45 0.30
N SER A 54 12.93 -9.54 0.38
CA SER A 54 14.41 -9.49 0.35
C SER A 54 14.93 -8.89 -0.95
N ARG A 55 14.37 -9.30 -2.08
CA ARG A 55 14.75 -8.78 -3.40
C ARG A 55 14.49 -7.28 -3.49
N LEU A 56 13.33 -6.81 -3.02
CA LEU A 56 12.97 -5.41 -3.05
C LEU A 56 13.86 -4.59 -2.11
N SER A 57 14.10 -5.09 -0.89
CA SER A 57 14.95 -4.44 0.09
C SER A 57 16.39 -4.28 -0.41
N GLU A 58 16.97 -5.31 -1.01
CA GLU A 58 18.30 -5.27 -1.61
C GLU A 58 18.38 -4.26 -2.75
N ALA A 59 17.26 -4.06 -3.44
CA ALA A 59 17.14 -3.10 -4.53
C ALA A 59 16.80 -1.68 -4.04
N ASN A 60 16.87 -1.40 -2.73
CA ASN A 60 16.53 -0.12 -2.11
C ASN A 60 15.08 0.30 -2.37
N THR A 61 14.19 -0.68 -2.42
CA THR A 61 12.75 -0.48 -2.64
C THR A 61 11.99 -0.93 -1.40
N GLU A 62 11.12 -0.05 -0.89
CA GLU A 62 10.27 -0.35 0.26
C GLU A 62 8.82 -0.54 -0.16
N VAL A 63 8.16 -1.51 0.45
CA VAL A 63 6.72 -1.70 0.30
C VAL A 63 6.02 -1.14 1.54
N ILE A 64 4.95 -0.40 1.33
CA ILE A 64 4.09 0.11 2.40
C ILE A 64 2.66 -0.27 2.06
N GLY A 65 2.02 -1.05 2.94
CA GLY A 65 0.60 -1.36 2.82
C GLY A 65 -0.24 -0.30 3.53
N ILE A 66 -1.34 0.13 2.92
CA ILE A 66 -2.25 1.12 3.51
C ILE A 66 -3.68 0.62 3.40
N SER A 67 -4.38 0.58 4.53
CA SER A 67 -5.80 0.27 4.59
C SER A 67 -6.50 1.18 5.60
N VAL A 68 -7.81 1.08 5.71
CA VAL A 68 -8.58 1.81 6.73
C VAL A 68 -8.76 1.00 8.02
N ASP A 69 -8.12 -0.17 8.11
CA ASP A 69 -8.14 -1.00 9.32
C ASP A 69 -7.41 -0.31 10.47
N SER A 70 -7.76 -0.70 11.70
CA SER A 70 -7.06 -0.23 12.88
C SER A 70 -5.64 -0.79 12.96
N PRO A 71 -4.73 -0.14 13.73
CA PRO A 71 -3.39 -0.69 13.97
C PRO A 71 -3.44 -2.09 14.60
N TRP A 72 -4.42 -2.37 15.44
CA TRP A 72 -4.58 -3.70 16.07
C TRP A 72 -4.94 -4.78 15.04
N ALA A 73 -5.89 -4.49 14.14
CA ALA A 73 -6.27 -5.43 13.08
C ALA A 73 -5.09 -5.68 12.13
N ASN A 74 -4.39 -4.63 11.73
CA ASN A 74 -3.20 -4.75 10.89
C ASN A 74 -2.05 -5.49 11.59
N ALA A 75 -1.90 -5.33 12.90
CA ALA A 75 -0.89 -6.05 13.68
C ALA A 75 -1.13 -7.57 13.65
N GLU A 76 -2.37 -8.00 13.85
CA GLU A 76 -2.73 -9.42 13.76
C GLU A 76 -2.55 -9.96 12.34
N PHE A 77 -2.89 -9.18 11.35
CA PHE A 77 -2.71 -9.53 9.95
C PHE A 77 -1.22 -9.74 9.62
N ALA A 78 -0.38 -8.80 10.01
CA ALA A 78 1.07 -8.89 9.82
C ALA A 78 1.66 -10.09 10.55
N ALA A 79 1.20 -10.37 11.78
CA ALA A 79 1.66 -11.51 12.56
C ALA A 79 1.29 -12.84 11.91
N LYS A 80 0.05 -12.96 11.41
CA LYS A 80 -0.43 -14.19 10.78
C LYS A 80 0.39 -14.57 9.55
N TYR A 81 0.76 -13.60 8.73
CA TYR A 81 1.47 -13.83 7.47
C TYR A 81 2.95 -13.49 7.53
N ASN A 82 3.47 -13.17 8.70
CA ASN A 82 4.88 -12.79 8.91
C ASN A 82 5.33 -11.66 7.97
N LEU A 83 4.51 -10.63 7.85
CA LEU A 83 4.81 -9.48 7.00
C LEU A 83 5.88 -8.60 7.66
N GLU A 84 6.95 -8.31 6.93
CA GLU A 84 8.08 -7.53 7.44
C GLU A 84 8.04 -6.06 7.00
N PHE A 85 7.18 -5.72 6.05
CA PHE A 85 7.00 -4.33 5.63
C PHE A 85 5.92 -3.63 6.44
N GLU A 86 5.93 -2.29 6.42
CA GLU A 86 4.98 -1.48 7.18
C GLU A 86 3.55 -1.61 6.67
N LEU A 87 2.61 -1.78 7.60
CA LEU A 87 1.18 -1.64 7.34
C LEU A 87 0.68 -0.41 8.09
N LEU A 88 0.11 0.54 7.37
CA LEU A 88 -0.35 1.81 7.91
C LEU A 88 -1.87 1.88 7.92
N SER A 89 -2.39 2.57 8.94
CA SER A 89 -3.83 2.68 9.19
C SER A 89 -4.34 4.08 8.84
N ASP A 90 -5.10 4.17 7.76
CA ASP A 90 -5.75 5.41 7.33
C ASP A 90 -7.15 5.52 7.94
N ILE A 91 -7.21 5.74 9.24
CA ILE A 91 -8.45 5.68 10.04
C ILE A 91 -9.50 6.69 9.56
N ASP A 92 -9.08 7.89 9.20
CA ASP A 92 -9.97 8.97 8.77
C ASP A 92 -10.20 9.01 7.26
N ARG A 93 -9.62 8.09 6.49
CA ARG A 93 -9.74 7.96 5.03
C ARG A 93 -9.17 9.14 4.24
N GLU A 94 -8.40 10.01 4.86
CA GLU A 94 -7.85 11.20 4.18
C GLU A 94 -6.78 10.83 3.15
N VAL A 95 -5.94 9.86 3.42
CA VAL A 95 -4.88 9.41 2.51
C VAL A 95 -5.49 8.63 1.33
N VAL A 96 -6.48 7.79 1.59
CA VAL A 96 -7.24 7.09 0.55
C VAL A 96 -7.87 8.07 -0.43
N LYS A 97 -8.42 9.17 0.07
CA LYS A 97 -8.98 10.24 -0.76
C LYS A 97 -7.89 11.00 -1.53
N ALA A 98 -6.79 11.35 -0.87
CA ALA A 98 -5.70 12.12 -1.47
C ALA A 98 -5.06 11.39 -2.67
N TYR A 99 -5.02 10.06 -2.61
CA TYR A 99 -4.48 9.21 -3.68
C TYR A 99 -5.53 8.72 -4.66
N ASP A 100 -6.77 9.19 -4.55
CA ASP A 100 -7.91 8.72 -5.36
C ASP A 100 -8.02 7.18 -5.35
N ALA A 101 -7.88 6.62 -4.16
CA ALA A 101 -7.88 5.18 -3.94
C ALA A 101 -9.12 4.71 -3.15
N LYS A 102 -10.15 5.55 -3.08
CA LYS A 102 -11.37 5.27 -2.31
C LYS A 102 -12.27 4.25 -3.01
N PHE A 103 -12.84 3.36 -2.22
CA PHE A 103 -13.89 2.45 -2.66
C PHE A 103 -15.07 2.52 -1.69
N VAL A 104 -16.28 2.64 -2.21
CA VAL A 104 -17.51 2.73 -1.40
C VAL A 104 -18.33 1.46 -1.59
N GLY A 105 -18.79 0.87 -0.49
CA GLY A 105 -19.68 -0.29 -0.53
C GLY A 105 -18.97 -1.63 -0.56
N LEU A 106 -17.78 -1.73 0.02
CA LEU A 106 -17.06 -3.00 0.13
C LEU A 106 -17.94 -4.08 0.75
N GLY A 107 -17.95 -5.26 0.13
CA GLY A 107 -18.76 -6.40 0.60
C GLY A 107 -20.26 -6.18 0.52
N GLY A 108 -20.72 -5.21 -0.27
CA GLY A 108 -22.15 -4.86 -0.36
C GLY A 108 -22.67 -4.07 0.84
N ILE A 109 -21.75 -3.54 1.68
CA ILE A 109 -22.13 -2.79 2.88
C ILE A 109 -22.26 -1.31 2.53
N ASP A 110 -23.49 -0.79 2.58
CA ASP A 110 -23.78 0.61 2.27
C ASP A 110 -23.01 1.56 3.19
N GLY A 111 -22.37 2.55 2.59
CA GLY A 111 -21.63 3.56 3.34
C GLY A 111 -20.26 3.15 3.84
N TYR A 112 -19.86 1.89 3.62
CA TYR A 112 -18.52 1.45 4.01
C TYR A 112 -17.49 2.03 3.04
N ILE A 113 -16.65 2.92 3.53
CA ILE A 113 -15.55 3.52 2.75
C ILE A 113 -14.25 2.80 3.10
N SER A 114 -13.67 2.15 2.11
CA SER A 114 -12.36 1.48 2.23
C SER A 114 -11.41 2.00 1.16
N ALA A 115 -10.19 1.48 1.13
CA ALA A 115 -9.37 1.59 -0.06
C ALA A 115 -9.85 0.61 -1.12
N ASN A 116 -9.70 0.98 -2.39
CA ASN A 116 -9.68 0.01 -3.48
C ASN A 116 -8.29 -0.63 -3.50
N ARG A 117 -8.09 -1.64 -4.32
CA ARG A 117 -6.76 -2.18 -4.55
C ARG A 117 -6.05 -1.29 -5.56
N VAL A 118 -5.08 -0.53 -5.09
CA VAL A 118 -4.32 0.45 -5.89
C VAL A 118 -2.85 0.30 -5.55
N VAL A 119 -2.01 0.26 -6.58
CA VAL A 119 -0.55 0.22 -6.40
C VAL A 119 0.05 1.46 -7.02
N ILE A 120 0.84 2.19 -6.25
CA ILE A 120 1.50 3.41 -6.69
C ILE A 120 3.00 3.24 -6.46
N ILE A 121 3.80 3.54 -7.49
CA ILE A 121 5.25 3.51 -7.39
C ILE A 121 5.75 4.94 -7.36
N ILE A 122 6.53 5.24 -6.32
CA ILE A 122 7.10 6.56 -6.06
C ILE A 122 8.61 6.43 -6.13
N ASP A 123 9.27 7.29 -6.90
CA ASP A 123 10.72 7.25 -7.01
C ASP A 123 11.42 7.86 -5.78
N LYS A 124 12.75 7.78 -5.75
CA LYS A 124 13.56 8.27 -4.64
C LYS A 124 13.45 9.78 -4.38
N GLU A 125 12.91 10.52 -5.35
CA GLU A 125 12.70 11.96 -5.24
C GLU A 125 11.28 12.31 -4.80
N GLY A 126 10.43 11.31 -4.56
CA GLY A 126 9.05 11.49 -4.12
C GLY A 126 8.06 11.75 -5.25
N ILE A 127 8.44 11.43 -6.49
CA ILE A 127 7.59 11.64 -7.66
C ILE A 127 6.87 10.33 -8.03
N VAL A 128 5.58 10.42 -8.31
CA VAL A 128 4.78 9.27 -8.75
C VAL A 128 5.19 8.88 -10.17
N ARG A 129 5.61 7.64 -10.33
CA ARG A 129 6.06 7.10 -11.63
C ARG A 129 5.10 6.08 -12.25
N HIS A 130 4.27 5.45 -11.42
CA HIS A 130 3.31 4.46 -11.91
C HIS A 130 2.09 4.43 -11.00
N ARG A 131 0.93 4.14 -11.59
CA ARG A 131 -0.33 3.96 -10.88
C ARG A 131 -1.13 2.85 -11.54
N TRP A 132 -1.41 1.80 -10.78
CA TRP A 132 -2.30 0.73 -11.18
C TRP A 132 -3.54 0.74 -10.30
N VAL A 133 -4.71 0.63 -10.89
CA VAL A 133 -6.00 0.64 -10.17
C VAL A 133 -6.81 -0.58 -10.58
N ALA A 134 -7.27 -1.36 -9.61
CA ALA A 134 -8.14 -2.50 -9.88
C ALA A 134 -9.53 -2.03 -10.33
N GLU A 135 -10.16 -2.79 -11.23
CA GLU A 135 -11.56 -2.56 -11.61
C GLU A 135 -12.48 -2.70 -10.41
N ASN A 136 -12.15 -3.62 -9.51
CA ASN A 136 -12.84 -3.83 -8.23
C ASN A 136 -11.85 -4.47 -7.25
N PRO A 137 -12.15 -4.47 -5.93
CA PRO A 137 -11.21 -4.98 -4.92
C PRO A 137 -10.84 -6.45 -5.02
N GLY A 138 -11.51 -7.23 -5.86
CA GLY A 138 -11.19 -8.64 -6.08
C GLY A 138 -10.09 -8.90 -7.11
N VAL A 139 -9.60 -7.86 -7.79
CA VAL A 139 -8.59 -7.99 -8.85
C VAL A 139 -7.21 -7.70 -8.30
N GLU A 140 -6.26 -8.62 -8.50
CA GLU A 140 -4.86 -8.46 -8.11
C GLU A 140 -4.03 -7.83 -9.22
N PRO A 141 -2.93 -7.10 -8.87
CA PRO A 141 -1.99 -6.61 -9.87
C PRO A 141 -1.09 -7.73 -10.41
N ASP A 142 -0.42 -7.47 -11.51
CA ASP A 142 0.70 -8.30 -11.97
C ASP A 142 1.95 -7.90 -11.16
N TYR A 143 2.33 -8.72 -10.20
CA TYR A 143 3.41 -8.44 -9.25
C TYR A 143 4.78 -8.32 -9.94
N GLU A 144 5.05 -9.17 -10.94
CA GLU A 144 6.31 -9.09 -11.68
C GLU A 144 6.42 -7.78 -12.45
N ASP A 145 5.32 -7.31 -13.03
CA ASP A 145 5.26 -6.04 -13.73
C ASP A 145 5.52 -4.87 -12.76
N ILE A 146 4.88 -4.89 -11.59
CA ILE A 146 5.09 -3.87 -10.54
C ILE A 146 6.58 -3.82 -10.13
N ILE A 147 7.18 -4.97 -9.89
CA ILE A 147 8.60 -5.06 -9.49
C ILE A 147 9.52 -4.54 -10.61
N LYS A 148 9.25 -4.91 -11.85
CA LYS A 148 9.99 -4.42 -13.01
C LYS A 148 9.94 -2.90 -13.14
N ILE A 149 8.75 -2.33 -12.97
CA ILE A 149 8.58 -0.87 -13.04
C ILE A 149 9.33 -0.20 -11.89
N ALA A 150 9.23 -0.74 -10.68
CA ALA A 150 9.97 -0.20 -9.52
C ALA A 150 11.48 -0.21 -9.78
N ASP A 151 12.01 -1.26 -10.40
CA ASP A 151 13.42 -1.34 -10.75
C ASP A 151 13.81 -0.32 -11.83
N SER A 152 12.90 -0.01 -12.74
CA SER A 152 13.16 0.89 -13.88
C SER A 152 13.21 2.38 -13.51
N VAL A 153 12.64 2.78 -12.37
CA VAL A 153 12.54 4.19 -11.95
C VAL A 153 13.61 4.62 -10.95
N LYS A 154 14.63 3.80 -10.75
CA LYS A 154 15.75 4.10 -9.83
C LYS A 154 16.73 5.10 -10.39
#